data_a592eb34635bb2b848fb46511ff93862
#
_entry.id   a592eb34635bb2b848fb46511ff93862
#
_cell.length_a   1.000
_cell.length_b   1.000
_cell.length_c   1.000
_cell.angle_alpha   90.00
_cell.angle_beta   90.00
_cell.angle_gamma   90.00
#
_symmetry.space_group_name_H-M   'P 1'
#
loop_
_entity.id
_entity.type
_entity.pdbx_description
1 polymer ?
#
loop_
_entity_poly.entity_id
_entity_poly.type
_entity_poly.pdbx_seq_one_letter_code
_entity_poly.pdbx_strand_id
1 'polypeptide(L)'
;MKLMAQTKPASAPYKVPKLYTQLGEFRDSVSISVAEAENSIGQTLKIFDDKKGAYTVSSYQFLYRKKGVTENEETGKVSPTTTIVAQRFKITPLPQIWIDTIREEVKSGEELYFFDVIAKDAQGRVMYAPDFKIKVK
;
A
#
# COMPACT_ATOMS: atom_id res chain seq x y z
N MET A 1 27.75 24.70 -28.40
CA MET A 1 27.31 23.88 -28.22
C MET A 1 27.23 23.41 -27.97
N LYS A 2 26.62 23.63 -28.00
CA LYS A 2 26.05 22.78 -27.74
C LYS A 2 25.79 22.34 -27.33
N LEU A 3 25.39 22.78 -27.52
CA LEU A 3 24.84 21.98 -27.12
C LEU A 3 24.64 21.56 -26.90
N MET A 4 24.33 21.84 -27.00
CA MET A 4 23.81 21.06 -26.85
C MET A 4 23.49 20.55 -26.53
N ALA A 5 23.35 21.00 -26.67
CA ALA A 5 22.75 20.25 -26.43
C ALA A 5 22.43 19.87 -26.14
N GLN A 6 22.16 19.99 -26.15
CA GLN A 6 21.59 19.37 -25.95
C GLN A 6 21.18 18.75 -25.66
N THR A 7 21.10 19.05 -25.86
CA THR A 7 20.51 18.43 -25.71
C THR A 7 20.17 17.80 -25.48
N LYS A 8 19.81 17.85 -25.54
CA LYS A 8 19.20 17.32 -25.43
C LYS A 8 18.77 16.68 -25.56
N PRO A 9 18.76 16.40 -25.73
CA PRO A 9 18.23 15.90 -26.12
C PRO A 9 17.45 15.61 -26.48
N ALA A 10 17.65 16.45 -26.92
CA ALA A 10 16.32 16.30 -27.22
C ALA A 10 15.76 15.08 -27.33
N SER A 11 16.08 14.59 -26.74
CA SER A 11 15.55 13.30 -26.59
C SER A 11 14.11 13.31 -26.20
N ALA A 12 13.38 12.29 -26.48
CA ALA A 12 12.02 12.12 -26.04
C ALA A 12 11.93 12.29 -24.52
N PRO A 13 10.90 12.97 -24.03
CA PRO A 13 10.71 13.09 -22.60
C PRO A 13 10.64 11.71 -21.96
N TYR A 14 11.16 11.60 -20.74
CA TYR A 14 11.05 10.37 -19.98
C TYR A 14 9.59 10.00 -19.78
N LYS A 15 9.24 8.78 -20.12
CA LYS A 15 7.90 8.26 -19.91
C LYS A 15 7.89 7.39 -18.68
N VAL A 16 7.02 7.71 -17.73
CA VAL A 16 6.84 6.90 -16.55
C VAL A 16 6.23 5.56 -16.99
N PRO A 17 6.86 4.44 -16.69
CA PRO A 17 6.31 3.15 -17.07
C PRO A 17 5.05 2.85 -16.28
N LYS A 18 4.25 1.92 -16.79
CA LYS A 18 3.10 1.43 -16.06
C LYS A 18 3.59 0.56 -14.92
N LEU A 19 3.24 0.93 -13.70
CA LEU A 19 3.68 0.23 -12.51
C LEU A 19 2.56 -0.61 -11.92
N TYR A 20 2.97 -1.65 -11.20
CA TYR A 20 2.08 -2.53 -10.46
C TYR A 20 2.58 -2.63 -9.04
N THR A 21 1.65 -2.62 -8.10
CA THR A 21 1.95 -2.79 -6.68
C THR A 21 1.45 -4.17 -6.28
N GLN A 22 2.32 -4.95 -5.65
CA GLN A 22 2.03 -6.34 -5.29
C GLN A 22 2.33 -6.57 -3.82
N LEU A 23 1.44 -7.29 -3.14
CA LEU A 23 1.66 -7.73 -1.77
C LEU A 23 1.48 -9.24 -1.74
N GLY A 24 2.57 -9.96 -1.45
CA GLY A 24 2.56 -11.41 -1.56
C GLY A 24 2.27 -11.83 -2.99
N GLU A 25 1.22 -12.60 -3.19
CA GLU A 25 0.80 -13.04 -4.53
C GLU A 25 -0.33 -12.19 -5.12
N PHE A 26 -0.79 -11.16 -4.42
CA PHE A 26 -1.85 -10.29 -4.89
C PHE A 26 -1.27 -9.05 -5.55
N ARG A 27 -1.62 -8.84 -6.80
CA ARG A 27 -1.07 -7.73 -7.59
C ARG A 27 -1.94 -6.49 -7.54
N ASP A 28 -3.23 -6.63 -7.65
CA ASP A 28 -4.16 -5.50 -7.62
C ASP A 28 -4.97 -5.57 -6.35
N SER A 29 -5.76 -4.53 -6.11
CA SER A 29 -6.68 -4.52 -4.95
C SER A 29 -7.52 -5.78 -4.96
N VAL A 30 -7.70 -6.39 -3.78
CA VAL A 30 -8.34 -7.69 -3.65
C VAL A 30 -9.37 -7.69 -2.53
N SER A 31 -10.29 -8.66 -2.61
CA SER A 31 -11.25 -8.94 -1.56
C SER A 31 -10.97 -10.37 -1.10
N ILE A 32 -10.51 -10.55 0.12
CA ILE A 32 -10.02 -11.83 0.62
C ILE A 32 -10.54 -12.10 2.03
N SER A 33 -10.40 -13.36 2.46
CA SER A 33 -10.84 -13.77 3.79
C SER A 33 -9.94 -13.21 4.89
N VAL A 34 -10.41 -13.29 6.13
CA VAL A 34 -9.60 -12.90 7.30
C VAL A 34 -8.27 -13.66 7.31
N ALA A 35 -8.32 -14.98 7.10
CA ALA A 35 -7.11 -15.81 7.12
C ALA A 35 -6.11 -15.39 6.05
N GLU A 36 -6.59 -15.10 4.85
CA GLU A 36 -5.73 -14.62 3.77
C GLU A 36 -5.14 -13.24 4.07
N ALA A 37 -5.94 -12.36 4.67
CA ALA A 37 -5.47 -11.03 5.07
C ALA A 37 -4.37 -11.14 6.13
N GLU A 38 -4.55 -12.02 7.10
CA GLU A 38 -3.54 -12.27 8.14
C GLU A 38 -2.21 -12.74 7.54
N ASN A 39 -2.27 -13.60 6.54
CA ASN A 39 -1.07 -14.07 5.86
C ASN A 39 -0.43 -12.97 5.01
N SER A 40 -1.25 -12.18 4.32
CA SER A 40 -0.76 -11.18 3.38
C SER A 40 -0.09 -9.99 4.05
N ILE A 41 -0.57 -9.59 5.24
CA ILE A 41 -0.11 -8.36 5.87
C ILE A 41 1.38 -8.38 6.23
N GLY A 42 1.94 -9.56 6.43
CA GLY A 42 3.36 -9.71 6.74
C GLY A 42 4.25 -9.79 5.51
N GLN A 43 3.69 -9.68 4.31
CA GLN A 43 4.46 -9.80 3.08
C GLN A 43 5.13 -8.48 2.70
N THR A 44 6.20 -8.58 1.91
CA THR A 44 6.91 -7.43 1.40
C THR A 44 6.10 -6.78 0.28
N LEU A 45 5.93 -5.46 0.36
CA LEU A 45 5.32 -4.69 -0.72
C LEU A 45 6.33 -4.60 -1.87
N LYS A 46 5.91 -4.94 -3.08
CA LYS A 46 6.77 -4.93 -4.25
C LYS A 46 6.16 -4.08 -5.34
N ILE A 47 7.04 -3.44 -6.11
CA ILE A 47 6.64 -2.60 -7.24
C ILE A 47 7.44 -3.05 -8.45
N PHE A 48 6.77 -3.24 -9.57
CA PHE A 48 7.43 -3.61 -10.81
C PHE A 48 6.65 -3.05 -12.00
N ASP A 49 7.30 -3.02 -13.17
CA ASP A 49 6.67 -2.53 -14.40
C ASP A 49 6.16 -3.71 -15.25
N ASP A 50 5.57 -3.39 -16.38
CA ASP A 50 5.00 -4.38 -17.28
C ASP A 50 6.05 -5.26 -17.97
N LYS A 51 7.32 -4.90 -17.84
CA LYS A 51 8.44 -5.70 -18.35
C LYS A 51 9.15 -6.46 -17.22
N LYS A 52 8.51 -6.55 -16.06
CA LYS A 52 9.02 -7.22 -14.87
C LYS A 52 10.27 -6.57 -14.27
N GLY A 53 10.52 -5.29 -14.60
CA GLY A 53 11.58 -4.54 -13.95
C GLY A 53 11.18 -4.21 -12.53
N ALA A 54 12.07 -4.43 -11.57
CA ALA A 54 11.81 -4.20 -10.16
C ALA A 54 12.15 -2.76 -9.76
N TYR A 55 11.36 -2.22 -8.85
CA TYR A 55 11.54 -0.87 -8.32
C TYR A 55 11.67 -0.94 -6.81
N THR A 56 12.39 0.01 -6.23
CA THR A 56 12.53 0.10 -4.78
C THR A 56 11.34 0.86 -4.20
N VAL A 57 10.77 0.36 -3.13
CA VAL A 57 9.74 1.07 -2.38
C VAL A 57 10.45 2.13 -1.53
N SER A 58 10.20 3.40 -1.84
CA SER A 58 10.80 4.51 -1.10
C SER A 58 10.01 4.83 0.16
N SER A 59 8.70 4.94 0.02
CA SER A 59 7.80 5.14 1.15
C SER A 59 6.37 4.86 0.71
N TYR A 60 5.49 4.70 1.66
CA TYR A 60 4.07 4.53 1.41
C TYR A 60 3.30 4.89 2.67
N GLN A 61 2.01 5.17 2.52
CA GLN A 61 1.13 5.30 3.67
C GLN A 61 0.32 4.02 3.80
N PHE A 62 0.15 3.57 5.01
CA PHE A 62 -0.68 2.41 5.31
C PHE A 62 -1.82 2.83 6.22
N LEU A 63 -3.03 2.40 5.89
CA LEU A 63 -4.23 2.73 6.63
C LEU A 63 -4.97 1.44 6.97
N TYR A 64 -5.36 1.31 8.23
CA TYR A 64 -6.20 0.22 8.69
C TYR A 64 -7.54 0.82 9.12
N ARG A 65 -8.60 0.43 8.43
CA ARG A 65 -9.97 0.85 8.75
C ARG A 65 -10.62 -0.24 9.58
N LYS A 66 -10.69 0.01 10.88
CA LYS A 66 -11.22 -0.95 11.84
C LYS A 66 -12.70 -0.71 12.05
N LYS A 67 -13.46 -1.78 12.13
CA LYS A 67 -14.86 -1.71 12.50
C LYS A 67 -15.04 -2.15 13.94
N GLY A 68 -15.91 -1.45 14.63
CA GLY A 68 -16.20 -1.76 16.02
C GLY A 68 -17.60 -1.32 16.36
N VAL A 69 -17.88 -1.29 17.64
CA VAL A 69 -19.16 -0.83 18.15
C VAL A 69 -18.92 0.07 19.36
N THR A 70 -19.85 1.00 19.54
CA THR A 70 -19.89 1.85 20.72
C THR A 70 -21.22 1.61 21.42
N GLU A 71 -21.20 1.44 22.72
CA GLU A 71 -22.39 1.28 23.52
C GLU A 71 -22.70 2.57 24.28
N ASN A 72 -23.93 3.03 24.19
CA ASN A 72 -24.39 4.15 24.98
C ASN A 72 -24.69 3.66 26.39
N GLU A 73 -23.95 4.11 27.38
CA GLU A 73 -24.08 3.63 28.75
C GLU A 73 -25.45 3.92 29.37
N GLU A 74 -26.11 4.99 28.93
CA GLU A 74 -27.42 5.36 29.47
C GLU A 74 -28.54 4.51 28.90
N THR A 75 -28.47 4.18 27.62
CA THR A 75 -29.56 3.48 26.94
C THR A 75 -29.26 2.02 26.64
N GLY A 76 -27.97 1.61 26.72
CA GLY A 76 -27.54 0.30 26.33
C GLY A 76 -27.53 0.10 24.80
N LYS A 77 -27.78 1.15 24.04
CA LYS A 77 -27.83 1.06 22.58
C LYS A 77 -26.46 0.89 22.01
N VAL A 78 -26.31 -0.09 21.12
CA VAL A 78 -25.05 -0.37 20.42
C VAL A 78 -25.11 0.25 19.04
N SER A 79 -24.05 0.99 18.68
CA SER A 79 -23.95 1.62 17.36
C SER A 79 -22.63 1.23 16.70
N PRO A 80 -22.62 1.02 15.37
CA PRO A 80 -21.37 0.72 14.67
C PRO A 80 -20.44 1.93 14.66
N THR A 81 -19.15 1.67 14.76
CA THR A 81 -18.14 2.71 14.66
C THR A 81 -17.07 2.28 13.65
N THR A 82 -16.36 3.27 13.12
CA THR A 82 -15.20 3.05 12.28
C THR A 82 -14.02 3.83 12.86
N THR A 83 -12.92 3.14 13.07
CA THR A 83 -11.69 3.76 13.54
C THR A 83 -10.65 3.62 12.45
N ILE A 84 -9.94 4.71 12.14
CA ILE A 84 -8.90 4.70 11.13
C ILE A 84 -7.58 4.98 11.81
N VAL A 85 -6.59 4.10 11.60
CA VAL A 85 -5.22 4.34 11.99
C VAL A 85 -4.38 4.34 10.72
N ALA A 86 -3.51 5.33 10.59
CA ALA A 86 -2.70 5.49 9.39
C ALA A 86 -1.35 6.05 9.73
N GLN A 87 -0.34 5.62 9.00
CA GLN A 87 1.02 6.10 9.19
C GLN A 87 1.83 5.89 7.92
N ARG A 88 2.80 6.78 7.69
CA ARG A 88 3.75 6.63 6.59
C ARG A 88 4.91 5.76 7.05
N PHE A 89 5.32 4.85 6.18
CA PHE A 89 6.46 3.96 6.43
C PHE A 89 7.47 4.07 5.29
N LYS A 90 8.73 3.86 5.63
CA LYS A 90 9.84 3.83 4.66
C LYS A 90 10.42 2.43 4.52
N ILE A 91 9.83 1.46 5.19
CA ILE A 91 10.30 0.07 5.18
C ILE A 91 9.17 -0.86 4.78
N THR A 92 9.52 -1.99 4.20
CA THR A 92 8.57 -3.05 3.91
C THR A 92 9.25 -4.39 4.22
N PRO A 93 8.55 -5.37 4.83
CA PRO A 93 7.15 -5.30 5.23
C PRO A 93 6.91 -4.27 6.35
N LEU A 94 5.66 -4.13 6.76
CA LEU A 94 5.29 -3.25 7.89
C LEU A 94 6.09 -3.63 9.14
N PRO A 95 6.28 -2.69 10.07
CA PRO A 95 6.89 -3.03 11.35
C PRO A 95 6.13 -4.15 12.04
N GLN A 96 6.85 -5.01 12.77
CA GLN A 96 6.28 -6.21 13.35
C GLN A 96 5.09 -5.92 14.28
N ILE A 97 5.15 -4.81 15.02
CA ILE A 97 4.05 -4.47 15.91
C ILE A 97 2.74 -4.21 15.16
N TRP A 98 2.83 -3.60 13.96
CA TRP A 98 1.66 -3.41 13.12
C TRP A 98 1.14 -4.73 12.58
N ILE A 99 2.05 -5.60 12.13
CA ILE A 99 1.68 -6.92 11.62
C ILE A 99 0.96 -7.72 12.70
N ASP A 100 1.53 -7.76 13.90
CA ASP A 100 0.95 -8.52 15.01
C ASP A 100 -0.40 -7.98 15.41
N THR A 101 -0.53 -6.65 15.52
CA THR A 101 -1.79 -6.01 15.88
C THR A 101 -2.89 -6.34 14.87
N ILE A 102 -2.56 -6.24 13.57
CA ILE A 102 -3.54 -6.52 12.53
C ILE A 102 -3.94 -7.99 12.57
N ARG A 103 -2.98 -8.90 12.73
CA ARG A 103 -3.26 -10.33 12.81
C ARG A 103 -4.18 -10.69 13.97
N GLU A 104 -4.06 -9.96 15.08
CA GLU A 104 -4.91 -10.19 16.24
C GLU A 104 -6.30 -9.58 16.09
N GLU A 105 -6.40 -8.46 15.39
CA GLU A 105 -7.62 -7.64 15.41
C GLU A 105 -8.44 -7.66 14.13
N VAL A 106 -7.83 -8.01 12.99
CA VAL A 106 -8.52 -7.90 11.70
C VAL A 106 -9.73 -8.84 11.65
N LYS A 107 -10.81 -8.31 11.11
CA LYS A 107 -12.06 -9.07 10.97
C LYS A 107 -12.80 -8.68 9.71
N SER A 108 -13.81 -9.48 9.42
CA SER A 108 -14.65 -9.32 8.24
C SER A 108 -15.25 -7.91 8.16
N GLY A 109 -15.20 -7.34 6.98
CA GLY A 109 -15.74 -6.00 6.73
C GLY A 109 -14.73 -4.88 6.88
N GLU A 110 -13.53 -5.17 7.33
CA GLU A 110 -12.49 -4.17 7.51
C GLU A 110 -11.67 -3.99 6.23
N GLU A 111 -10.84 -2.95 6.20
CA GLU A 111 -10.00 -2.65 5.05
C GLU A 111 -8.57 -2.33 5.46
N LEU A 112 -7.64 -2.81 4.64
CA LEU A 112 -6.22 -2.51 4.76
C LEU A 112 -5.81 -1.83 3.47
N TYR A 113 -5.18 -0.66 3.57
CA TYR A 113 -4.99 0.18 2.40
C TYR A 113 -3.56 0.72 2.35
N PHE A 114 -2.85 0.42 1.27
CA PHE A 114 -1.53 0.98 0.97
C PHE A 114 -1.72 2.05 -0.09
N PHE A 115 -1.33 3.28 0.20
CA PHE A 115 -1.55 4.38 -0.73
C PHE A 115 -0.38 5.36 -0.68
N ASP A 116 -0.40 6.30 -1.60
CA ASP A 116 0.68 7.27 -1.71
C ASP A 116 2.03 6.54 -1.76
N VAL A 117 2.08 5.49 -2.58
CA VAL A 117 3.23 4.61 -2.70
C VAL A 117 4.25 5.24 -3.62
N ILE A 118 5.44 5.49 -3.10
CA ILE A 118 6.52 6.13 -3.85
C ILE A 118 7.59 5.10 -4.16
N ALA A 119 7.89 4.97 -5.45
CA ALA A 119 8.87 4.03 -5.96
C ALA A 119 10.10 4.77 -6.48
N LYS A 120 11.24 4.09 -6.49
CA LYS A 120 12.46 4.56 -7.11
C LYS A 120 12.96 3.57 -8.13
N ASP A 121 13.40 4.05 -9.28
CA ASP A 121 14.06 3.20 -10.26
C ASP A 121 15.57 3.11 -10.00
N ALA A 122 16.27 2.39 -10.86
CA ALA A 122 17.71 2.18 -10.70
C ALA A 122 18.52 3.47 -10.81
N GLN A 123 17.98 4.49 -11.47
CA GLN A 123 18.63 5.79 -11.62
C GLN A 123 18.24 6.78 -10.51
N GLY A 124 17.45 6.33 -9.53
CA GLY A 124 17.02 7.18 -8.43
C GLY A 124 15.84 8.08 -8.74
N ARG A 125 15.18 7.90 -9.89
CA ARG A 125 13.98 8.67 -10.23
C ARG A 125 12.82 8.19 -9.39
N VAL A 126 12.04 9.15 -8.90
CA VAL A 126 10.93 8.91 -7.98
C VAL A 126 9.63 8.97 -8.76
N MET A 127 8.72 8.05 -8.49
CA MET A 127 7.44 8.01 -9.16
C MET A 127 6.39 7.36 -8.26
N TYR A 128 5.12 7.62 -8.54
CA TYR A 128 4.04 7.00 -7.77
C TYR A 128 3.67 5.67 -8.36
N ALA A 129 3.45 4.69 -7.48
CA ALA A 129 2.91 3.39 -7.84
C ALA A 129 1.42 3.35 -7.48
N PRO A 130 0.66 2.42 -8.08
CA PRO A 130 -0.77 2.31 -7.77
C PRO A 130 -1.03 1.98 -6.31
N ASP A 131 -2.15 2.46 -5.81
CA ASP A 131 -2.63 2.08 -4.48
C ASP A 131 -3.00 0.60 -4.47
N PHE A 132 -2.92 0.00 -3.28
CA PHE A 132 -3.28 -1.39 -3.09
C PHE A 132 -4.21 -1.49 -1.90
N LYS A 133 -5.41 -2.02 -2.12
CA LYS A 133 -6.41 -2.13 -1.07
C LYS A 133 -6.80 -3.59 -0.86
N ILE A 134 -6.89 -3.99 0.39
CA ILE A 134 -7.41 -5.28 0.79
C ILE A 134 -8.76 -5.05 1.47
N LYS A 135 -9.81 -5.62 0.91
CA LYS A 135 -11.11 -5.69 1.57
C LYS A 135 -11.21 -7.05 2.22
N VAL A 136 -11.50 -7.07 3.51
CA VAL A 136 -11.62 -8.32 4.26
C VAL A 136 -13.08 -8.75 4.21
N LYS A 137 -13.32 -9.87 3.58
CA LYS A 137 -14.67 -10.43 3.44
C LYS A 137 -15.19 -11.02 4.73
#